data_37dd8692b280ae828edb1d50834212a2
#
_entry.id   37dd8692b280ae828edb1d50834212a2
#
_cell.length_a   1.000
_cell.length_b   1.000
_cell.length_c   1.000
_cell.angle_alpha   90.00
_cell.angle_beta   90.00
_cell.angle_gamma   90.00
#
_symmetry.space_group_name_H-M   'P 1'
#
loop_
_entity.id
_entity.type
_entity.pdbx_description
1 polymer ?
#
loop_
_entity_poly.entity_id
_entity_poly.type
_entity_poly.pdbx_seq_one_letter_code
_entity_poly.pdbx_strand_id
1 'polypeptide(L)'
;MSVHGRAARRSASHEKTQCQLFPAPRFLELCDELGFYVVLETDIETHGAITRFPEAPYIYDTDTGDWPCTKPEWKAEFLERMQRAVLRDRNHCSIIFWSTGNECGYGDNQRAMLRWLKTLDDGRLRHCEDASRAGDRNDVDVVSHMYTSIPDLLQMARDPEIRLPIFLCEYAHAMGNGPGDVWDYCEAFDSLPNLIGGCVWEWADHTIVQNGVQKYGGDFPGELTNDGNFCCDGMVFSNRSLRSGSLEVKAAYQPMRTAYENGVLRVTNRFDFTDLSECELQYAVEADGKPILQNALRLSLAPHETAKLP
;
A
#
# COMPACT_ATOMS: atom_id res chain seq x y z
N MET A 1 22.45 -4.61 11.60
CA MET A 1 22.56 -5.78 10.73
C MET A 1 22.20 -5.35 9.31
N SER A 2 23.16 -5.23 8.42
CA SER A 2 22.89 -4.74 7.05
C SER A 2 22.67 -5.93 6.14
N VAL A 3 21.43 -6.23 5.83
CA VAL A 3 21.11 -7.15 4.73
C VAL A 3 21.17 -6.34 3.45
N HIS A 4 22.30 -6.41 2.72
CA HIS A 4 22.47 -5.66 1.48
C HIS A 4 21.88 -6.42 0.29
N GLY A 5 20.89 -5.83 -0.32
CA GLY A 5 20.82 -5.73 -1.78
C GLY A 5 20.20 -6.87 -2.58
N ARG A 6 19.81 -8.03 -2.05
CA ARG A 6 19.13 -9.08 -2.84
C ARG A 6 17.82 -9.62 -2.27
N ALA A 7 17.52 -9.39 -1.02
CA ALA A 7 16.23 -9.77 -0.40
C ALA A 7 15.06 -8.90 -0.87
N ALA A 8 15.30 -7.70 -1.37
CA ALA A 8 14.25 -6.81 -1.90
C ALA A 8 13.59 -7.32 -3.19
N ARG A 9 14.13 -8.36 -3.83
CA ARG A 9 13.61 -8.82 -5.13
C ARG A 9 12.38 -9.71 -5.07
N ARG A 10 11.94 -10.21 -3.91
CA ARG A 10 10.88 -11.23 -3.84
C ARG A 10 10.08 -11.24 -2.55
N SER A 11 9.85 -10.13 -1.90
CA SER A 11 8.91 -10.04 -0.80
C SER A 11 7.50 -9.82 -1.36
N ALA A 12 6.84 -10.87 -1.75
CA ALA A 12 5.56 -10.79 -2.44
C ALA A 12 4.35 -10.71 -1.51
N SER A 13 4.49 -10.96 -0.21
CA SER A 13 3.32 -11.09 0.65
C SER A 13 2.74 -9.77 1.17
N HIS A 14 3.52 -8.67 1.21
CA HIS A 14 3.06 -7.41 1.83
C HIS A 14 3.49 -6.14 1.08
N GLU A 15 4.33 -6.23 0.06
CA GLU A 15 4.77 -5.07 -0.71
C GLU A 15 3.83 -4.82 -1.89
N LYS A 16 2.75 -4.13 -1.64
CA LYS A 16 1.85 -3.65 -2.70
C LYS A 16 2.14 -2.19 -2.94
N THR A 17 2.43 -1.85 -4.18
CA THR A 17 2.64 -0.47 -4.59
C THR A 17 1.35 0.07 -5.17
N GLN A 18 0.78 1.07 -4.53
CA GLN A 18 -0.34 1.83 -5.07
C GLN A 18 0.19 2.98 -5.94
N CYS A 19 -0.41 3.16 -7.10
CA CYS A 19 -0.13 4.28 -7.99
C CYS A 19 -1.42 5.06 -8.22
N GLN A 20 -1.55 6.21 -7.59
CA GLN A 20 -2.70 7.12 -7.73
C GLN A 20 -2.69 7.92 -9.04
N LEU A 21 -1.57 7.99 -9.73
CA LEU A 21 -1.44 8.64 -11.03
C LEU A 21 -0.93 7.62 -12.02
N PHE A 22 -1.26 7.80 -13.31
CA PHE A 22 -0.69 6.97 -14.35
C PHE A 22 0.83 7.00 -14.27
N PRO A 23 1.47 5.92 -13.82
CA PRO A 23 2.91 5.89 -13.73
C PRO A 23 3.52 5.95 -15.13
N ALA A 24 4.77 6.42 -15.22
CA ALA A 24 5.52 6.28 -16.44
C ALA A 24 5.58 4.78 -16.83
N PRO A 25 5.44 4.40 -18.12
CA PRO A 25 5.49 2.99 -18.54
C PRO A 25 6.69 2.24 -17.99
N ARG A 26 7.86 2.88 -17.93
CA ARG A 26 9.08 2.28 -17.35
C ARG A 26 8.92 1.84 -15.89
N PHE A 27 8.06 2.48 -15.12
CA PHE A 27 7.78 2.08 -13.74
C PHE A 27 7.12 0.69 -13.69
N LEU A 28 6.11 0.46 -14.53
CA LEU A 28 5.43 -0.84 -14.60
C LEU A 28 6.35 -1.94 -15.14
N GLU A 29 7.18 -1.62 -16.15
CA GLU A 29 8.22 -2.54 -16.63
C GLU A 29 9.16 -2.96 -15.48
N LEU A 30 9.59 -2.01 -14.65
CA LEU A 30 10.42 -2.32 -13.47
C LEU A 30 9.67 -3.14 -12.42
N CYS A 31 8.39 -2.87 -12.22
CA CYS A 31 7.56 -3.69 -11.33
C CYS A 31 7.45 -5.14 -11.83
N ASP A 32 7.27 -5.33 -13.13
CA ASP A 32 7.28 -6.67 -13.76
C ASP A 32 8.65 -7.36 -13.58
N GLU A 33 9.76 -6.65 -13.86
CA GLU A 33 11.12 -7.16 -13.74
C GLU A 33 11.49 -7.53 -12.29
N LEU A 34 11.06 -6.71 -11.32
CA LEU A 34 11.44 -6.84 -9.92
C LEU A 34 10.45 -7.65 -9.08
N GLY A 35 9.28 -8.00 -9.63
CA GLY A 35 8.27 -8.81 -8.97
C GLY A 35 7.43 -8.03 -7.94
N PHE A 36 7.19 -6.74 -8.16
CA PHE A 36 6.26 -5.97 -7.34
C PHE A 36 4.81 -6.22 -7.76
N TYR A 37 3.91 -6.21 -6.80
CA TYR A 37 2.48 -6.14 -7.07
C TYR A 37 2.04 -4.68 -7.15
N VAL A 38 1.17 -4.38 -8.12
CA VAL A 38 0.69 -3.03 -8.39
C VAL A 38 -0.83 -2.97 -8.27
N VAL A 39 -1.32 -2.02 -7.48
CA VAL A 39 -2.69 -1.51 -7.57
C VAL A 39 -2.63 -0.32 -8.52
N LEU A 40 -3.11 -0.49 -9.75
CA LEU A 40 -3.16 0.60 -10.71
C LEU A 40 -4.46 1.38 -10.54
N GLU A 41 -4.32 2.63 -10.14
CA GLU A 41 -5.44 3.53 -9.89
C GLU A 41 -5.55 4.60 -10.97
N THR A 42 -6.79 4.99 -11.31
CA THR A 42 -7.03 6.11 -12.20
C THR A 42 -6.70 7.43 -11.51
N ASP A 43 -6.43 8.46 -12.31
CA ASP A 43 -6.16 9.83 -11.85
C ASP A 43 -7.42 10.61 -11.43
N ILE A 44 -8.44 9.90 -10.92
CA ILE A 44 -9.66 10.52 -10.42
C ILE A 44 -9.51 10.81 -8.93
N GLU A 45 -9.48 12.08 -8.60
CA GLU A 45 -9.45 12.63 -7.25
C GLU A 45 -10.42 13.80 -7.20
N THR A 46 -11.47 13.76 -6.39
CA THR A 46 -12.46 14.83 -6.28
C THR A 46 -12.74 15.26 -4.84
N HIS A 47 -11.76 15.07 -3.96
CA HIS A 47 -11.78 15.46 -2.55
C HIS A 47 -12.22 16.92 -2.35
N GLY A 48 -11.89 17.82 -3.28
CA GLY A 48 -12.37 19.18 -3.30
C GLY A 48 -13.91 19.34 -3.24
N ALA A 49 -14.66 18.30 -3.58
CA ALA A 49 -16.12 18.31 -3.40
C ALA A 49 -16.53 18.37 -1.91
N ILE A 50 -15.70 17.81 -1.00
CA ILE A 50 -15.90 17.90 0.46
C ILE A 50 -15.44 19.24 0.99
N THR A 51 -14.27 19.71 0.54
CA THR A 51 -13.55 20.83 1.13
C THR A 51 -13.97 22.19 0.58
N ARG A 52 -14.79 22.22 -0.47
CA ARG A 52 -15.21 23.48 -1.12
C ARG A 52 -16.04 24.40 -0.21
N PHE A 53 -16.60 23.88 0.87
CA PHE A 53 -17.31 24.62 1.89
C PHE A 53 -16.56 24.52 3.23
N PRO A 54 -15.60 25.40 3.53
CA PRO A 54 -14.75 25.30 4.72
C PRO A 54 -15.50 25.29 6.06
N GLU A 55 -16.73 25.82 6.08
CA GLU A 55 -17.59 25.86 7.26
C GLU A 55 -18.48 24.62 7.42
N ALA A 56 -18.53 23.76 6.39
CA ALA A 56 -19.29 22.52 6.47
C ALA A 56 -18.47 21.44 7.23
N PRO A 57 -19.13 20.57 8.00
CA PRO A 57 -18.43 19.42 8.58
C PRO A 57 -17.84 18.56 7.46
N TYR A 58 -16.68 17.97 7.71
CA TYR A 58 -16.03 17.03 6.80
C TYR A 58 -16.88 15.75 6.72
N ILE A 59 -17.83 15.72 5.78
CA ILE A 59 -18.77 14.62 5.62
C ILE A 59 -18.61 14.05 4.21
N TYR A 60 -18.31 12.77 4.16
CA TYR A 60 -18.25 11.97 2.94
C TYR A 60 -19.66 11.51 2.53
N ASP A 61 -20.56 12.46 2.29
CA ASP A 61 -21.93 12.18 1.92
C ASP A 61 -22.19 12.61 0.46
N THR A 62 -22.32 11.61 -0.41
CA THR A 62 -22.58 11.84 -1.84
C THR A 62 -24.03 12.27 -2.13
N ASP A 63 -24.94 12.14 -1.15
CA ASP A 63 -26.35 12.53 -1.33
C ASP A 63 -26.54 14.05 -1.21
N THR A 64 -25.65 14.74 -0.51
CA THR A 64 -25.76 16.18 -0.23
C THR A 64 -24.86 17.05 -1.09
N GLY A 65 -23.96 16.47 -1.89
CA GLY A 65 -22.91 17.18 -2.57
C GLY A 65 -23.06 17.28 -4.08
N ASP A 66 -22.28 18.19 -4.62
CA ASP A 66 -22.07 18.38 -6.06
C ASP A 66 -20.96 17.45 -6.56
N TRP A 67 -21.02 16.18 -6.15
CA TRP A 67 -20.00 15.21 -6.45
C TRP A 67 -20.01 14.81 -7.92
N PRO A 68 -18.88 14.90 -8.64
CA PRO A 68 -18.79 14.44 -10.03
C PRO A 68 -19.21 12.98 -10.22
N CYS A 69 -18.98 12.13 -9.20
CA CYS A 69 -19.35 10.71 -9.25
C CYS A 69 -20.85 10.44 -9.41
N THR A 70 -21.71 11.38 -9.00
CA THR A 70 -23.17 11.26 -9.09
C THR A 70 -23.76 11.99 -10.30
N LYS A 71 -22.95 12.75 -11.03
CA LYS A 71 -23.40 13.58 -12.16
C LYS A 71 -23.31 12.82 -13.49
N PRO A 72 -24.44 12.61 -14.19
CA PRO A 72 -24.42 11.88 -15.47
C PRO A 72 -23.52 12.48 -16.54
N GLU A 73 -23.35 13.80 -16.55
CA GLU A 73 -22.49 14.52 -17.49
C GLU A 73 -21.00 14.17 -17.34
N TRP A 74 -20.55 13.69 -16.18
CA TRP A 74 -19.17 13.26 -15.93
C TRP A 74 -18.92 11.78 -16.23
N LYS A 75 -19.97 11.02 -16.57
CA LYS A 75 -19.85 9.57 -16.76
C LYS A 75 -18.85 9.17 -17.84
N ALA A 76 -18.82 9.92 -18.92
CA ALA A 76 -17.91 9.64 -20.04
C ALA A 76 -16.45 9.78 -19.63
N GLU A 77 -16.12 10.82 -18.86
CA GLU A 77 -14.78 11.11 -18.37
C GLU A 77 -14.29 10.06 -17.36
N PHE A 78 -15.17 9.61 -16.46
CA PHE A 78 -14.86 8.53 -15.53
C PHE A 78 -14.53 7.24 -16.27
N LEU A 79 -15.39 6.83 -17.21
CA LEU A 79 -15.18 5.64 -18.02
C LEU A 79 -13.92 5.74 -18.89
N GLU A 80 -13.69 6.90 -19.53
CA GLU A 80 -12.52 7.09 -20.38
C GLU A 80 -11.22 6.90 -19.61
N ARG A 81 -11.09 7.50 -18.42
CA ARG A 81 -9.90 7.35 -17.56
C ARG A 81 -9.62 5.89 -17.24
N MET A 82 -10.64 5.14 -16.81
CA MET A 82 -10.49 3.73 -16.54
C MET A 82 -10.11 2.93 -17.77
N GLN A 83 -10.78 3.21 -18.89
CA GLN A 83 -10.52 2.51 -20.15
C GLN A 83 -9.10 2.77 -20.64
N ARG A 84 -8.62 4.01 -20.59
CA ARG A 84 -7.26 4.37 -20.99
C ARG A 84 -6.22 3.70 -20.11
N ALA A 85 -6.43 3.69 -18.76
CA ALA A 85 -5.56 3.00 -17.82
C ALA A 85 -5.40 1.53 -18.20
N VAL A 86 -6.52 0.84 -18.31
CA VAL A 86 -6.53 -0.59 -18.61
C VAL A 86 -5.95 -0.88 -20.00
N LEU A 87 -6.41 -0.18 -21.04
CA LEU A 87 -5.97 -0.45 -22.41
C LEU A 87 -4.47 -0.20 -22.60
N ARG A 88 -3.90 0.78 -21.91
CA ARG A 88 -2.46 1.04 -21.92
C ARG A 88 -1.67 -0.05 -21.24
N ASP A 89 -2.13 -0.47 -20.03
CA ASP A 89 -1.28 -1.18 -19.08
C ASP A 89 -1.66 -2.65 -18.83
N ARG A 90 -2.75 -3.15 -19.46
CA ARG A 90 -3.25 -4.51 -19.19
C ARG A 90 -2.27 -5.66 -19.44
N ASN A 91 -1.18 -5.40 -20.18
CA ASN A 91 -0.17 -6.42 -20.45
C ASN A 91 0.91 -6.53 -19.37
N HIS A 92 0.89 -5.66 -18.36
CA HIS A 92 1.80 -5.74 -17.21
C HIS A 92 1.31 -6.79 -16.21
N CYS A 93 2.13 -7.80 -15.97
CA CYS A 93 1.78 -8.90 -15.04
C CYS A 93 1.86 -8.49 -13.57
N SER A 94 2.55 -7.41 -13.25
CA SER A 94 2.62 -6.81 -11.92
C SER A 94 1.29 -6.26 -11.43
N ILE A 95 0.41 -5.82 -12.34
CA ILE A 95 -0.89 -5.24 -11.97
C ILE A 95 -1.82 -6.36 -11.53
N ILE A 96 -2.26 -6.29 -10.27
CA ILE A 96 -3.19 -7.25 -9.67
C ILE A 96 -4.56 -6.64 -9.35
N PHE A 97 -4.63 -5.31 -9.20
CA PHE A 97 -5.86 -4.57 -8.97
C PHE A 97 -6.02 -3.46 -10.00
N TRP A 98 -7.29 -3.23 -10.38
CA TRP A 98 -7.75 -2.01 -11.04
C TRP A 98 -8.54 -1.18 -10.04
N SER A 99 -8.08 0.05 -9.76
CA SER A 99 -8.70 0.97 -8.83
C SER A 99 -9.34 2.16 -9.54
N THR A 100 -10.54 2.53 -9.10
CA THR A 100 -11.36 3.54 -9.79
C THR A 100 -11.00 4.97 -9.45
N GLY A 101 -10.15 5.22 -8.46
CA GLY A 101 -9.74 6.55 -8.01
C GLY A 101 -9.76 6.68 -6.51
N ASN A 102 -9.33 7.85 -6.04
CA ASN A 102 -9.16 8.17 -4.64
C ASN A 102 -10.12 9.27 -4.20
N GLU A 103 -10.75 9.09 -3.03
CA GLU A 103 -11.57 10.10 -2.34
C GLU A 103 -12.51 10.88 -3.27
N CYS A 104 -13.15 10.18 -4.19
CA CYS A 104 -13.99 10.78 -5.22
C CYS A 104 -15.48 10.58 -5.00
N GLY A 105 -15.86 10.02 -3.83
CA GLY A 105 -17.21 9.63 -3.51
C GLY A 105 -17.69 8.42 -4.30
N TYR A 106 -18.80 7.82 -3.91
CA TYR A 106 -19.33 6.64 -4.55
C TYR A 106 -20.70 6.89 -5.20
N GLY A 107 -20.72 6.87 -6.51
CA GLY A 107 -21.92 7.13 -7.30
C GLY A 107 -22.01 6.26 -8.54
N ASP A 108 -22.96 6.58 -9.42
CA ASP A 108 -23.22 5.79 -10.62
C ASP A 108 -22.04 5.78 -11.60
N ASN A 109 -21.16 6.77 -11.54
CA ASN A 109 -20.00 6.84 -12.41
C ASN A 109 -18.93 5.82 -11.99
N GLN A 110 -18.64 5.66 -10.68
CA GLN A 110 -17.76 4.57 -10.20
C GLN A 110 -18.39 3.21 -10.44
N ARG A 111 -19.70 3.04 -10.20
CA ARG A 111 -20.38 1.78 -10.53
C ARG A 111 -20.24 1.43 -12.00
N ALA A 112 -20.33 2.43 -12.88
CA ALA A 112 -20.16 2.20 -14.32
C ALA A 112 -18.72 1.73 -14.66
N MET A 113 -17.68 2.30 -14.02
CA MET A 113 -16.30 1.86 -14.17
C MET A 113 -16.11 0.42 -13.70
N LEU A 114 -16.57 0.09 -12.48
CA LEU A 114 -16.47 -1.26 -11.91
C LEU A 114 -17.18 -2.32 -12.76
N ARG A 115 -18.39 -1.99 -13.27
CA ARG A 115 -19.14 -2.88 -14.17
C ARG A 115 -18.45 -3.05 -15.50
N TRP A 116 -17.83 -1.99 -16.04
CA TRP A 116 -17.04 -2.12 -17.26
C TRP A 116 -15.82 -3.01 -17.02
N LEU A 117 -15.08 -2.82 -15.91
CA LEU A 117 -13.96 -3.69 -15.53
C LEU A 117 -14.37 -5.17 -15.46
N LYS A 118 -15.57 -5.45 -14.93
CA LYS A 118 -16.10 -6.81 -14.87
C LYS A 118 -16.26 -7.45 -16.25
N THR A 119 -16.47 -6.65 -17.30
CA THR A 119 -16.61 -7.18 -18.66
C THR A 119 -15.29 -7.65 -19.27
N LEU A 120 -14.15 -7.28 -18.68
CA LEU A 120 -12.83 -7.67 -19.19
C LEU A 120 -12.49 -9.12 -18.88
N ASP A 121 -13.00 -9.64 -17.76
CA ASP A 121 -12.78 -11.02 -17.28
C ASP A 121 -11.29 -11.42 -17.30
N ASP A 122 -10.42 -10.50 -16.86
CA ASP A 122 -8.97 -10.67 -16.89
C ASP A 122 -8.37 -11.23 -15.58
N GLY A 123 -9.23 -11.54 -14.60
CA GLY A 123 -8.86 -12.10 -13.30
C GLY A 123 -8.29 -11.10 -12.28
N ARG A 124 -8.12 -9.82 -12.67
CA ARG A 124 -7.66 -8.77 -11.74
C ARG A 124 -8.79 -8.28 -10.87
N LEU A 125 -8.45 -7.93 -9.62
CA LEU A 125 -9.44 -7.50 -8.65
C LEU A 125 -9.85 -6.04 -8.88
N ARG A 126 -11.15 -5.77 -8.73
CA ARG A 126 -11.74 -4.44 -8.84
C ARG A 126 -11.77 -3.77 -7.45
N HIS A 127 -11.18 -2.62 -7.38
CA HIS A 127 -11.02 -1.85 -6.15
C HIS A 127 -11.69 -0.48 -6.27
N CYS A 128 -12.35 -0.08 -5.18
CA CYS A 128 -12.89 1.26 -4.95
C CYS A 128 -13.08 1.42 -3.44
N GLU A 129 -12.26 2.25 -2.79
CA GLU A 129 -12.36 2.49 -1.35
C GLU A 129 -13.70 3.16 -1.00
N ASP A 130 -14.12 4.15 -1.80
CA ASP A 130 -15.38 4.86 -1.59
C ASP A 130 -16.61 3.92 -1.58
N ALA A 131 -16.57 2.79 -2.30
CA ALA A 131 -17.63 1.78 -2.25
C ALA A 131 -17.76 1.16 -0.86
N SER A 132 -16.61 0.85 -0.22
CA SER A 132 -16.58 0.32 1.15
C SER A 132 -17.10 1.35 2.15
N ARG A 133 -16.71 2.60 2.00
CA ARG A 133 -17.16 3.73 2.80
C ARG A 133 -18.69 3.94 2.70
N ALA A 134 -19.24 3.77 1.50
CA ALA A 134 -20.68 3.79 1.24
C ALA A 134 -21.42 2.50 1.65
N GLY A 135 -20.71 1.47 2.12
CA GLY A 135 -21.31 0.18 2.48
C GLY A 135 -21.78 -0.67 1.29
N ASP A 136 -21.44 -0.29 0.04
CA ASP A 136 -21.79 -1.03 -1.17
C ASP A 136 -20.65 -1.98 -1.59
N ARG A 137 -20.92 -3.27 -1.59
CA ARG A 137 -19.95 -4.34 -1.90
C ARG A 137 -20.29 -5.11 -3.17
N ASN A 138 -21.27 -4.64 -3.97
CA ASN A 138 -21.82 -5.43 -5.07
C ASN A 138 -20.90 -5.50 -6.31
N ASP A 139 -20.17 -4.42 -6.59
CA ASP A 139 -19.39 -4.30 -7.82
C ASP A 139 -17.87 -4.36 -7.57
N VAL A 140 -17.40 -4.49 -6.30
CA VAL A 140 -15.99 -4.61 -5.90
C VAL A 140 -15.62 -6.06 -5.57
N ASP A 141 -14.33 -6.37 -5.58
CA ASP A 141 -13.80 -7.69 -5.23
C ASP A 141 -13.05 -7.68 -3.89
N VAL A 142 -12.83 -6.51 -3.30
CA VAL A 142 -12.21 -6.33 -1.99
C VAL A 142 -12.96 -5.26 -1.20
N VAL A 143 -13.00 -5.41 0.12
CA VAL A 143 -13.36 -4.34 1.05
C VAL A 143 -12.08 -3.56 1.34
N SER A 144 -12.12 -2.25 1.15
CA SER A 144 -10.95 -1.40 1.31
C SER A 144 -11.23 -0.23 2.24
N HIS A 145 -10.26 0.09 3.08
CA HIS A 145 -10.33 1.22 4.00
C HIS A 145 -8.97 1.91 4.12
N MET A 146 -9.00 3.16 4.58
CA MET A 146 -7.82 3.95 4.93
C MET A 146 -7.68 4.04 6.44
N TYR A 147 -6.45 3.91 6.95
CA TYR A 147 -6.05 4.18 8.34
C TYR A 147 -6.91 3.50 9.41
N THR A 148 -7.49 2.35 9.10
CA THR A 148 -8.24 1.55 10.08
C THR A 148 -7.33 1.08 11.20
N SER A 149 -7.71 1.28 12.45
CA SER A 149 -6.93 0.82 13.59
C SER A 149 -6.82 -0.72 13.61
N ILE A 150 -5.75 -1.26 14.18
CA ILE A 150 -5.55 -2.72 14.27
C ILE A 150 -6.72 -3.43 14.98
N PRO A 151 -7.25 -2.93 16.12
CA PRO A 151 -8.42 -3.53 16.74
C PRO A 151 -9.65 -3.57 15.82
N ASP A 152 -9.94 -2.47 15.12
CA ASP A 152 -11.08 -2.39 14.20
C ASP A 152 -10.88 -3.30 12.97
N LEU A 153 -9.65 -3.35 12.43
CA LEU A 153 -9.28 -4.23 11.33
C LEU A 153 -9.52 -5.70 11.69
N LEU A 154 -9.07 -6.11 12.88
CA LEU A 154 -9.29 -7.47 13.37
C LEU A 154 -10.77 -7.77 13.67
N GLN A 155 -11.53 -6.76 14.10
CA GLN A 155 -12.99 -6.88 14.28
C GLN A 155 -13.67 -7.08 12.92
N MET A 156 -13.35 -6.25 11.93
CA MET A 156 -13.87 -6.38 10.56
C MET A 156 -13.55 -7.74 9.95
N ALA A 157 -12.34 -8.22 10.13
CA ALA A 157 -11.90 -9.51 9.59
C ALA A 157 -12.63 -10.72 10.19
N ARG A 158 -13.21 -10.56 11.38
CA ARG A 158 -14.02 -11.60 12.07
C ARG A 158 -15.52 -11.44 11.84
N ASP A 159 -15.95 -10.37 11.19
CA ASP A 159 -17.35 -10.13 10.88
C ASP A 159 -17.83 -11.10 9.78
N PRO A 160 -18.81 -12.00 10.06
CA PRO A 160 -19.31 -12.97 9.08
C PRO A 160 -20.05 -12.33 7.90
N GLU A 161 -20.46 -11.05 8.01
CA GLU A 161 -21.08 -10.32 6.92
C GLU A 161 -20.06 -9.79 5.90
N ILE A 162 -18.76 -9.73 6.27
CA ILE A 162 -17.67 -9.34 5.39
C ILE A 162 -17.06 -10.60 4.76
N ARG A 163 -17.52 -10.96 3.57
CA ARG A 163 -17.08 -12.16 2.84
C ARG A 163 -15.96 -11.91 1.84
N LEU A 164 -15.74 -10.66 1.48
CA LEU A 164 -14.65 -10.25 0.60
C LEU A 164 -13.35 -10.10 1.40
N PRO A 165 -12.20 -10.29 0.76
CA PRO A 165 -10.92 -9.97 1.38
C PRO A 165 -10.84 -8.47 1.73
N ILE A 166 -10.09 -8.17 2.80
CA ILE A 166 -9.92 -6.81 3.32
C ILE A 166 -8.52 -6.32 2.97
N PHE A 167 -8.46 -5.12 2.42
CA PHE A 167 -7.24 -4.44 2.00
C PHE A 167 -7.19 -3.03 2.58
N LEU A 168 -6.08 -2.62 3.17
CA LEU A 168 -5.87 -1.24 3.55
C LEU A 168 -5.17 -0.50 2.41
N CYS A 169 -5.95 0.22 1.59
CA CYS A 169 -5.35 0.96 0.47
C CYS A 169 -4.38 2.03 0.97
N GLU A 170 -4.60 2.55 2.18
CA GLU A 170 -3.65 3.40 2.90
C GLU A 170 -3.59 3.01 4.38
N TYR A 171 -2.38 2.90 4.94
CA TYR A 171 -2.19 2.72 6.37
C TYR A 171 -0.84 3.28 6.83
N ALA A 172 -0.65 3.41 8.14
CA ALA A 172 0.62 3.83 8.75
C ALA A 172 1.19 5.10 8.10
N HIS A 173 0.40 6.21 8.13
CA HIS A 173 0.76 7.49 7.53
C HIS A 173 2.14 7.97 7.97
N ALA A 174 3.06 8.20 7.02
CA ALA A 174 4.48 8.46 7.30
C ALA A 174 4.80 9.93 7.62
N MET A 175 3.79 10.80 7.73
CA MET A 175 3.98 12.20 8.07
C MET A 175 4.55 12.37 9.51
N GLY A 176 5.41 13.34 9.70
CA GLY A 176 6.00 13.64 11.00
C GLY A 176 6.94 12.52 11.49
N ASN A 177 6.59 11.87 12.60
CA ASN A 177 7.36 10.76 13.19
C ASN A 177 6.90 9.38 12.68
N GLY A 178 5.93 9.33 11.75
CA GLY A 178 5.49 8.10 11.11
C GLY A 178 6.54 7.50 10.17
N PRO A 179 6.19 6.35 9.58
CA PRO A 179 5.07 5.49 9.96
C PRO A 179 5.36 4.75 11.26
N GLY A 180 4.29 4.45 12.02
CA GLY A 180 4.36 3.64 13.23
C GLY A 180 3.50 2.38 13.11
N ASP A 181 3.70 1.44 14.05
CA ASP A 181 2.91 0.21 14.20
C ASP A 181 2.90 -0.71 12.95
N VAL A 182 3.84 -0.51 12.01
CA VAL A 182 3.91 -1.28 10.76
C VAL A 182 4.14 -2.77 11.03
N TRP A 183 4.96 -3.07 12.05
CA TRP A 183 5.16 -4.45 12.51
C TRP A 183 3.86 -5.08 12.98
N ASP A 184 3.08 -4.39 13.80
CA ASP A 184 1.84 -4.90 14.38
C ASP A 184 0.75 -5.06 13.32
N TYR A 185 0.70 -4.15 12.31
CA TYR A 185 -0.15 -4.36 11.13
C TYR A 185 0.24 -5.61 10.34
N CYS A 186 1.54 -5.86 10.14
CA CYS A 186 2.00 -7.08 9.47
C CYS A 186 1.61 -8.35 10.24
N GLU A 187 1.73 -8.34 11.57
CA GLU A 187 1.26 -9.46 12.41
C GLU A 187 -0.27 -9.63 12.31
N ALA A 188 -1.03 -8.53 12.24
CA ALA A 188 -2.47 -8.60 12.04
C ALA A 188 -2.81 -9.21 10.67
N PHE A 189 -2.15 -8.76 9.60
CA PHE A 189 -2.36 -9.33 8.25
C PHE A 189 -2.05 -10.83 8.18
N ASP A 190 -1.01 -11.28 8.87
CA ASP A 190 -0.65 -12.70 8.92
C ASP A 190 -1.62 -13.54 9.78
N SER A 191 -2.37 -12.91 10.69
CA SER A 191 -3.21 -13.61 11.67
C SER A 191 -4.50 -14.18 11.11
N LEU A 192 -5.02 -13.61 10.01
CA LEU A 192 -6.31 -13.97 9.43
C LEU A 192 -6.23 -13.99 7.89
N PRO A 193 -6.71 -15.06 7.24
CA PRO A 193 -6.50 -15.27 5.79
C PRO A 193 -7.26 -14.30 4.89
N ASN A 194 -8.26 -13.60 5.40
CA ASN A 194 -9.01 -12.59 4.65
C ASN A 194 -8.40 -11.18 4.76
N LEU A 195 -7.35 -10.98 5.55
CA LEU A 195 -6.55 -9.75 5.57
C LEU A 195 -5.44 -9.89 4.53
N ILE A 196 -5.54 -9.16 3.43
CA ILE A 196 -4.63 -9.32 2.28
C ILE A 196 -3.54 -8.25 2.19
N GLY A 197 -3.35 -7.48 3.26
CA GLY A 197 -2.30 -6.47 3.39
C GLY A 197 -2.77 -5.06 3.08
N GLY A 198 -1.83 -4.18 2.77
CA GLY A 198 -2.11 -2.76 2.51
C GLY A 198 -0.91 -2.02 1.95
N CYS A 199 -1.09 -0.70 1.72
CA CYS A 199 -0.05 0.21 1.26
C CYS A 199 0.22 1.28 2.31
N VAL A 200 1.48 1.48 2.68
CA VAL A 200 1.88 2.59 3.56
C VAL A 200 1.74 3.90 2.79
N TRP A 201 1.06 4.89 3.36
CA TRP A 201 1.03 6.25 2.84
C TRP A 201 2.17 7.06 3.45
N GLU A 202 3.18 7.53 2.71
CA GLU A 202 3.45 7.21 1.32
C GLU A 202 4.97 6.96 1.09
N TRP A 203 5.37 6.81 -0.17
CA TRP A 203 6.76 6.45 -0.48
C TRP A 203 7.76 7.57 -0.22
N ALA A 204 7.53 8.80 -0.72
CA ALA A 204 8.55 9.83 -0.71
C ALA A 204 7.96 11.23 -0.58
N ASP A 205 8.61 12.10 0.20
CA ASP A 205 8.25 13.50 0.30
C ASP A 205 8.17 14.18 -1.08
N HIS A 206 7.13 14.97 -1.27
CA HIS A 206 6.89 15.79 -2.45
C HIS A 206 7.48 17.20 -2.29
N THR A 207 8.78 17.27 -2.06
CA THR A 207 9.49 18.55 -1.90
C THR A 207 10.57 18.74 -2.95
N ILE A 208 10.92 19.98 -3.21
CA ILE A 208 12.09 20.35 -4.01
C ILE A 208 13.11 21.12 -3.17
N VAL A 209 14.39 20.90 -3.45
CA VAL A 209 15.44 21.63 -2.75
C VAL A 209 15.79 22.88 -3.53
N GLN A 210 15.59 24.06 -2.93
CA GLN A 210 16.00 25.34 -3.48
C GLN A 210 16.90 26.08 -2.49
N ASN A 211 18.13 26.39 -2.88
CA ASN A 211 19.13 27.04 -2.03
C ASN A 211 19.39 26.29 -0.69
N GLY A 212 19.39 24.95 -0.74
CA GLY A 212 19.62 24.12 0.44
C GLY A 212 18.41 23.97 1.39
N VAL A 213 17.26 24.56 1.05
CA VAL A 213 16.02 24.48 1.81
C VAL A 213 15.01 23.62 1.04
N GLN A 214 14.38 22.66 1.72
CA GLN A 214 13.26 21.92 1.17
C GLN A 214 12.03 22.82 1.13
N LYS A 215 11.36 22.86 -0.01
CA LYS A 215 10.16 23.64 -0.28
C LYS A 215 9.08 22.79 -0.91
N TYR A 216 7.82 23.12 -0.62
CA TYR A 216 6.62 22.50 -1.16
C TYR A 216 5.55 23.56 -1.44
N GLY A 217 4.37 23.15 -1.88
CA GLY A 217 3.28 24.07 -2.23
C GLY A 217 2.95 25.06 -1.11
N GLY A 218 2.89 26.34 -1.44
CA GLY A 218 2.76 27.46 -0.50
C GLY A 218 4.07 28.19 -0.17
N ASP A 219 5.23 27.59 -0.48
CA ASP A 219 6.56 28.20 -0.23
C ASP A 219 7.08 29.04 -1.40
N PHE A 220 6.34 29.08 -2.51
CA PHE A 220 6.78 29.78 -3.71
C PHE A 220 6.04 31.11 -3.88
N PRO A 221 6.71 32.17 -4.39
CA PRO A 221 6.08 33.46 -4.61
C PRO A 221 4.85 33.38 -5.53
N GLY A 222 3.72 33.91 -5.05
CA GLY A 222 2.46 33.95 -5.83
C GLY A 222 1.53 32.78 -5.65
N GLU A 223 1.89 31.78 -4.85
CA GLU A 223 0.99 30.69 -4.48
C GLU A 223 -0.08 31.17 -3.50
N LEU A 224 -1.31 30.73 -3.71
CA LEU A 224 -2.49 31.12 -2.91
C LEU A 224 -2.86 30.10 -1.83
N THR A 225 -2.35 28.87 -1.95
CA THR A 225 -2.73 27.74 -1.09
C THR A 225 -1.50 27.10 -0.48
N ASN A 226 -1.69 26.51 0.70
CA ASN A 226 -0.66 25.78 1.43
C ASN A 226 -1.33 24.68 2.26
N ASP A 227 -0.97 23.43 2.01
CA ASP A 227 -1.45 22.26 2.76
C ASP A 227 -0.58 21.93 3.99
N GLY A 228 0.24 22.87 4.45
CA GLY A 228 1.14 22.63 5.57
C GLY A 228 2.19 21.58 5.21
N ASN A 229 2.38 20.59 6.10
CA ASN A 229 3.39 19.54 5.92
C ASN A 229 2.86 18.26 5.26
N PHE A 230 1.67 18.28 4.65
CA PHE A 230 1.12 17.11 3.93
C PHE A 230 1.92 16.71 2.67
N CYS A 231 2.84 17.53 2.25
CA CYS A 231 3.83 17.14 1.23
C CYS A 231 5.08 16.45 1.81
N CYS A 232 5.14 16.25 3.13
CA CYS A 232 6.29 15.69 3.87
C CYS A 232 5.89 14.43 4.63
N ASP A 233 5.19 13.54 3.97
CA ASP A 233 4.60 12.30 4.49
C ASP A 233 5.21 11.02 3.87
N GLY A 234 6.36 11.16 3.20
CA GLY A 234 7.08 10.03 2.65
C GLY A 234 7.83 9.19 3.67
N MET A 235 7.93 7.88 3.43
CA MET A 235 8.87 6.99 4.11
C MET A 235 10.32 7.40 3.88
N VAL A 236 10.60 8.03 2.74
CA VAL A 236 11.91 8.58 2.41
C VAL A 236 11.81 10.08 2.10
N PHE A 237 12.89 10.81 2.32
CA PHE A 237 12.95 12.20 1.92
C PHE A 237 12.90 12.35 0.39
N SER A 238 12.62 13.56 -0.11
CA SER A 238 12.56 13.85 -1.55
C SER A 238 13.86 13.49 -2.30
N ASN A 239 15.01 13.55 -1.64
CA ASN A 239 16.31 13.11 -2.15
C ASN A 239 16.55 11.59 -2.04
N ARG A 240 15.55 10.83 -1.60
CA ARG A 240 15.57 9.38 -1.38
C ARG A 240 16.45 8.90 -0.22
N SER A 241 16.93 9.77 0.64
CA SER A 241 17.54 9.34 1.90
C SER A 241 16.47 8.78 2.84
N LEU A 242 16.87 7.81 3.68
CA LEU A 242 15.95 7.09 4.56
C LEU A 242 15.53 7.95 5.75
N ARG A 243 14.28 7.85 6.15
CA ARG A 243 13.79 8.26 7.47
C ARG A 243 13.88 7.09 8.46
N SER A 244 13.74 7.36 9.74
CA SER A 244 13.69 6.31 10.80
C SER A 244 12.59 5.29 10.54
N GLY A 245 11.40 5.74 10.14
CA GLY A 245 10.27 4.88 9.78
C GLY A 245 10.54 3.92 8.63
N SER A 246 11.41 4.29 7.67
CA SER A 246 11.83 3.37 6.60
C SER A 246 12.52 2.12 7.14
N LEU A 247 13.23 2.24 8.27
CA LEU A 247 13.93 1.10 8.89
C LEU A 247 12.94 0.16 9.57
N GLU A 248 11.86 0.70 10.15
CA GLU A 248 10.77 -0.11 10.70
C GLU A 248 10.05 -0.88 9.57
N VAL A 249 9.66 -0.18 8.50
CA VAL A 249 9.05 -0.83 7.34
C VAL A 249 9.93 -1.93 6.77
N LYS A 250 11.25 -1.67 6.63
CA LYS A 250 12.21 -2.67 6.20
C LYS A 250 12.23 -3.91 7.12
N ALA A 251 12.14 -3.70 8.43
CA ALA A 251 12.12 -4.78 9.41
C ALA A 251 10.77 -5.53 9.38
N ALA A 252 9.65 -4.80 9.31
CA ALA A 252 8.32 -5.38 9.27
C ALA A 252 8.06 -6.20 8.00
N TYR A 253 8.57 -5.75 6.86
CA TYR A 253 8.38 -6.39 5.55
C TYR A 253 9.43 -7.48 5.25
N GLN A 254 10.25 -7.88 6.21
CA GLN A 254 11.20 -8.96 5.98
C GLN A 254 10.47 -10.25 5.61
N PRO A 255 10.89 -10.92 4.52
CA PRO A 255 10.27 -12.18 4.07
C PRO A 255 10.62 -13.37 4.96
N MET A 256 11.48 -13.17 5.96
CA MET A 256 11.92 -14.18 6.90
C MET A 256 11.75 -13.66 8.33
N ARG A 257 10.95 -14.34 9.13
CA ARG A 257 10.82 -14.09 10.57
C ARG A 257 11.75 -14.98 11.37
N THR A 258 12.39 -14.39 12.35
CA THR A 258 13.23 -15.14 13.28
C THR A 258 12.80 -14.88 14.72
N ALA A 259 12.78 -15.92 15.54
CA ALA A 259 12.56 -15.82 16.98
C ALA A 259 13.52 -16.76 17.71
N TYR A 260 14.18 -16.26 18.76
CA TYR A 260 15.07 -17.06 19.59
C TYR A 260 14.48 -17.24 20.99
N GLU A 261 14.17 -18.47 21.34
CA GLU A 261 13.58 -18.81 22.63
C GLU A 261 14.14 -20.13 23.16
N ASN A 262 14.55 -20.12 24.43
CA ASN A 262 15.03 -21.33 25.13
C ASN A 262 16.14 -22.09 24.39
N GLY A 263 17.08 -21.39 23.77
CA GLY A 263 18.19 -22.00 23.07
C GLY A 263 17.86 -22.47 21.64
N VAL A 264 16.65 -22.19 21.15
CA VAL A 264 16.19 -22.60 19.81
C VAL A 264 15.94 -21.34 18.97
N LEU A 265 16.58 -21.26 17.82
CA LEU A 265 16.28 -20.27 16.79
C LEU A 265 15.17 -20.83 15.88
N ARG A 266 14.04 -20.16 15.83
CA ARG A 266 13.00 -20.44 14.84
C ARG A 266 13.18 -19.52 13.64
N VAL A 267 13.04 -20.07 12.45
CA VAL A 267 13.08 -19.33 11.19
C VAL A 267 11.82 -19.69 10.41
N THR A 268 11.00 -18.70 10.12
CA THR A 268 9.74 -18.86 9.36
C THR A 268 9.88 -18.18 8.02
N ASN A 269 9.61 -18.91 6.93
CA ASN A 269 9.47 -18.36 5.59
C ASN A 269 8.11 -17.67 5.45
N ARG A 270 8.10 -16.37 5.11
CA ARG A 270 6.88 -15.58 4.88
C ARG A 270 6.61 -15.32 3.40
N PHE A 271 7.43 -15.83 2.51
CA PHE A 271 7.13 -15.78 1.09
C PHE A 271 5.92 -16.68 0.77
N ASP A 272 5.13 -16.27 -0.23
CA ASP A 272 4.00 -17.05 -0.74
C ASP A 272 4.44 -18.05 -1.82
N PHE A 273 5.53 -17.77 -2.55
CA PHE A 273 5.93 -18.54 -3.73
C PHE A 273 7.42 -18.89 -3.79
N THR A 274 8.22 -18.45 -2.82
CA THR A 274 9.69 -18.57 -2.87
C THR A 274 10.22 -19.41 -1.72
N ASP A 275 11.00 -20.46 -2.00
CA ASP A 275 11.77 -21.20 -1.03
C ASP A 275 12.96 -20.38 -0.51
N LEU A 276 13.34 -20.53 0.77
CA LEU A 276 14.45 -19.80 1.37
C LEU A 276 15.83 -20.31 0.92
N SER A 277 15.95 -21.34 0.11
CA SER A 277 17.23 -21.86 -0.37
C SER A 277 18.08 -20.84 -1.15
N GLU A 278 17.42 -19.82 -1.72
CA GLU A 278 18.11 -18.70 -2.38
C GLU A 278 18.58 -17.60 -1.41
N CYS A 279 18.17 -17.69 -0.14
CA CYS A 279 18.51 -16.73 0.91
C CYS A 279 19.63 -17.27 1.80
N GLU A 280 20.42 -16.36 2.35
CA GLU A 280 21.41 -16.67 3.38
C GLU A 280 21.03 -16.03 4.69
N LEU A 281 20.81 -16.84 5.73
CA LEU A 281 20.60 -16.37 7.10
C LEU A 281 21.97 -16.09 7.73
N GLN A 282 22.27 -14.82 7.96
CA GLN A 282 23.42 -14.40 8.72
C GLN A 282 23.00 -14.05 10.14
N TYR A 283 23.72 -14.58 11.13
CA TYR A 283 23.45 -14.27 12.52
C TYR A 283 24.74 -14.00 13.30
N ALA A 284 24.61 -13.18 14.34
CA ALA A 284 25.68 -12.89 15.26
C ALA A 284 25.16 -13.01 16.70
N VAL A 285 26.02 -13.55 17.58
CA VAL A 285 25.85 -13.46 19.03
C VAL A 285 26.76 -12.36 19.53
N GLU A 286 26.22 -11.41 20.26
CA GLU A 286 26.96 -10.26 20.76
C GLU A 286 26.97 -10.25 22.29
N ALA A 287 28.11 -9.92 22.86
CA ALA A 287 28.23 -9.58 24.28
C ALA A 287 28.71 -8.13 24.38
N ASP A 288 27.95 -7.28 25.11
CA ASP A 288 28.23 -5.85 25.29
C ASP A 288 28.47 -5.12 23.95
N GLY A 289 27.64 -5.43 22.93
CA GLY A 289 27.73 -4.83 21.59
C GLY A 289 28.93 -5.29 20.75
N LYS A 290 29.64 -6.33 21.19
CA LYS A 290 30.74 -6.93 20.43
C LYS A 290 30.36 -8.33 19.98
N PRO A 291 30.49 -8.66 18.69
CA PRO A 291 30.22 -10.00 18.20
C PRO A 291 31.23 -11.00 18.76
N ILE A 292 30.73 -12.04 19.42
CA ILE A 292 31.51 -13.17 19.95
C ILE A 292 31.37 -14.41 19.10
N LEU A 293 30.32 -14.49 18.28
CA LEU A 293 30.10 -15.53 17.28
C LEU A 293 29.40 -14.91 16.08
N GLN A 294 29.85 -15.24 14.89
CA GLN A 294 29.16 -14.90 13.65
C GLN A 294 29.13 -16.14 12.76
N ASN A 295 28.01 -16.39 12.13
CA ASN A 295 27.88 -17.49 11.19
C ASN A 295 26.81 -17.17 10.12
N ALA A 296 26.82 -17.99 9.08
CA ALA A 296 25.83 -17.92 8.02
C ALA A 296 25.37 -19.34 7.66
N LEU A 297 24.10 -19.50 7.34
CA LEU A 297 23.57 -20.79 6.91
C LEU A 297 22.50 -20.58 5.82
N ARG A 298 22.36 -21.57 4.96
CA ARG A 298 21.30 -21.66 3.98
C ARG A 298 20.29 -22.70 4.43
N LEU A 299 19.03 -22.35 4.30
CA LEU A 299 17.90 -23.21 4.65
C LEU A 299 17.05 -23.42 3.40
N SER A 300 16.75 -24.67 3.06
CA SER A 300 15.62 -24.95 2.17
C SER A 300 14.38 -25.04 3.04
N LEU A 301 13.49 -24.10 2.85
CA LEU A 301 12.27 -23.94 3.64
C LEU A 301 11.18 -23.42 2.71
N ALA A 302 10.20 -24.25 2.45
CA ALA A 302 9.10 -23.90 1.56
C ALA A 302 8.27 -22.71 2.11
N PRO A 303 7.46 -22.05 1.28
CA PRO A 303 6.55 -20.99 1.72
C PRO A 303 5.74 -21.39 2.96
N HIS A 304 5.66 -20.47 3.93
CA HIS A 304 4.94 -20.59 5.21
C HIS A 304 5.47 -21.69 6.17
N GLU A 305 6.55 -22.38 5.84
CA GLU A 305 7.17 -23.35 6.75
C GLU A 305 8.06 -22.69 7.80
N THR A 306 8.25 -23.40 8.92
CA THR A 306 9.09 -22.97 10.04
C THR A 306 10.13 -24.05 10.36
N ALA A 307 11.40 -23.70 10.31
CA ALA A 307 12.50 -24.50 10.82
C ALA A 307 12.85 -24.14 12.27
N LYS A 308 13.32 -25.14 13.04
CA LYS A 308 13.88 -24.96 14.39
C LYS A 308 15.35 -25.36 14.35
N LEU A 309 16.20 -24.44 14.72
CA LEU A 309 17.64 -24.61 14.75
C LEU A 309 18.10 -24.58 16.21
N PRO A 310 18.91 -25.55 16.67
CA PRO A 310 19.43 -25.60 18.03
C PRO A 310 20.48 -24.52 18.29
#